data_1f5b1aab68eb3e5874767b4c04af8bfc
#
_entry.id   1f5b1aab68eb3e5874767b4c04af8bfc
#
_cell.length_a   1.000
_cell.length_b   1.000
_cell.length_c   1.000
_cell.angle_alpha   90.00
_cell.angle_beta   90.00
_cell.angle_gamma   90.00
#
_symmetry.space_group_name_H-M   'P 1'
#
loop_
_entity.id
_entity.type
_entity.pdbx_description
1 polymer ?
#
loop_
_entity_poly.entity_id
_entity_poly.type
_entity_poly.pdbx_seq_one_letter_code
_entity_poly.pdbx_strand_id
1 'polypeptide(L)'
;MIKDTNKDLLGRRGFLQKFGAAALVSLLSLDDTVASGLVKKDNLRVLTCNIRVDLEEDAAKGLGWQQRRAACLEVIKRQRPDIIGFQEVLYNQFIAIKDAMPEYLALGFDGPEMDAIKTGYHGIAKNPILFSKKRFELLAAGTYWLSETPLMGGSVSWGSARARNACWVRLYDRYSKKEFRLVNLHLDHVNAEAKLKQIAVVLDESAQYADGFVQVMTGDFNVGPDSQVHQNVLSAGWKDTFIELHGTKDVGGTTHGFKGEQYEKKDRAKKIDFIFTKGPVVPKASVIIKDNVKGIYPSDHYFLLAELEL
;
A
#
# COMPACT_ATOMS: atom_id res chain seq x y z
N MET A 1 -24.36 -81.74 -22.45
CA MET A 1 -23.48 -81.89 -23.61
C MET A 1 -22.68 -80.63 -23.71
N ILE A 2 -21.47 -80.61 -23.17
CA ILE A 2 -20.26 -80.81 -23.97
C ILE A 2 -20.07 -79.57 -24.89
N LYS A 3 -19.06 -78.74 -24.84
CA LYS A 3 -17.65 -78.68 -24.37
C LYS A 3 -17.25 -77.21 -24.54
N ASP A 4 -16.51 -76.69 -23.64
CA ASP A 4 -15.04 -76.53 -23.67
C ASP A 4 -14.50 -75.87 -24.93
N THR A 5 -13.72 -74.89 -24.91
CA THR A 5 -12.38 -74.67 -24.33
C THR A 5 -11.88 -73.26 -24.74
N ASN A 6 -11.36 -72.51 -23.86
CA ASN A 6 -9.92 -72.32 -23.64
C ASN A 6 -9.11 -71.40 -24.58
N LYS A 7 -8.49 -70.38 -23.93
CA LYS A 7 -7.11 -69.87 -24.13
C LYS A 7 -6.87 -69.06 -25.43
N ASP A 8 -6.15 -68.02 -25.47
CA ASP A 8 -4.89 -67.75 -24.83
C ASP A 8 -4.57 -66.21 -24.79
N LEU A 9 -3.97 -65.86 -23.77
CA LEU A 9 -2.92 -64.86 -23.54
C LEU A 9 -1.94 -64.60 -24.71
N LEU A 10 -1.33 -63.41 -24.62
CA LEU A 10 -0.15 -62.86 -25.30
C LEU A 10 -0.54 -61.79 -26.33
N GLY A 11 0.04 -60.60 -26.32
CA GLY A 11 1.27 -60.16 -25.73
C GLY A 11 1.42 -58.67 -25.94
N ARG A 12 1.98 -58.11 -24.95
CA ARG A 12 2.59 -56.79 -25.01
C ARG A 12 3.69 -56.72 -26.07
N ARG A 13 3.78 -55.61 -26.75
CA ARG A 13 4.92 -55.05 -27.50
C ARG A 13 4.62 -54.81 -28.97
N GLY A 14 4.79 -53.53 -29.32
CA GLY A 14 5.19 -53.17 -30.67
C GLY A 14 4.23 -52.32 -31.46
N PHE A 15 4.09 -51.04 -31.07
CA PHE A 15 3.91 -50.03 -32.11
C PHE A 15 4.60 -48.71 -31.65
N LEU A 16 5.90 -48.75 -31.70
CA LEU A 16 6.74 -47.56 -31.83
C LEU A 16 7.07 -47.44 -33.31
N GLN A 17 6.58 -46.40 -33.97
CA GLN A 17 7.41 -45.63 -34.93
C GLN A 17 6.57 -44.60 -35.71
N LYS A 18 7.08 -43.39 -35.62
CA LYS A 18 6.98 -42.33 -36.62
C LYS A 18 5.71 -41.48 -36.66
N PHE A 19 5.71 -40.42 -35.88
CA PHE A 19 5.33 -39.10 -36.43
C PHE A 19 6.23 -38.04 -35.86
N GLY A 20 6.69 -37.16 -36.74
CA GLY A 20 7.80 -36.26 -36.60
C GLY A 20 7.62 -35.19 -35.51
N ALA A 21 8.73 -34.85 -34.93
CA ALA A 21 8.92 -33.67 -34.10
C ALA A 21 8.75 -32.42 -34.94
N ALA A 22 7.63 -31.71 -34.76
CA ALA A 22 7.53 -30.30 -35.07
C ALA A 22 7.71 -29.55 -33.74
N ALA A 23 8.92 -29.10 -33.47
CA ALA A 23 9.22 -28.19 -32.37
C ALA A 23 8.59 -26.84 -32.68
N LEU A 24 7.42 -26.57 -32.11
CA LEU A 24 6.95 -25.18 -31.94
C LEU A 24 7.74 -24.58 -30.79
N VAL A 25 8.79 -23.86 -31.13
CA VAL A 25 9.43 -22.91 -30.23
C VAL A 25 8.48 -21.72 -30.13
N SER A 26 7.61 -21.73 -29.15
CA SER A 26 6.93 -20.52 -28.70
C SER A 26 7.98 -19.66 -27.98
N LEU A 27 8.36 -18.57 -28.62
CA LEU A 27 9.03 -17.44 -27.96
C LEU A 27 8.09 -16.90 -26.88
N LEU A 28 8.17 -17.47 -25.68
CA LEU A 28 7.70 -16.82 -24.48
C LEU A 28 8.72 -15.76 -24.14
N SER A 29 8.29 -14.53 -24.25
CA SER A 29 9.01 -13.35 -23.77
C SER A 29 9.46 -13.55 -22.32
N LEU A 30 10.77 -13.54 -22.14
CA LEU A 30 11.48 -13.65 -20.85
C LEU A 30 11.44 -12.30 -20.12
N ASP A 31 10.26 -11.83 -19.71
CA ASP A 31 10.19 -10.58 -18.92
C ASP A 31 9.29 -10.69 -17.67
N ASP A 32 8.74 -11.86 -17.34
CA ASP A 32 7.88 -12.01 -16.15
C ASP A 32 8.47 -12.90 -15.03
N THR A 33 9.76 -13.19 -15.01
CA THR A 33 10.34 -14.21 -14.13
C THR A 33 11.26 -13.70 -13.02
N VAL A 34 11.23 -12.43 -12.65
CA VAL A 34 12.05 -11.92 -11.52
C VAL A 34 11.26 -11.72 -10.20
N ALA A 35 9.94 -11.84 -10.21
CA ALA A 35 9.12 -11.62 -9.00
C ALA A 35 8.44 -12.86 -8.41
N SER A 36 8.69 -14.08 -8.89
CA SER A 36 8.05 -15.30 -8.37
C SER A 36 8.94 -16.15 -7.45
N GLY A 37 9.88 -15.54 -6.75
CA GLY A 37 10.58 -16.18 -5.63
C GLY A 37 9.62 -16.40 -4.47
N LEU A 38 9.15 -17.66 -4.29
CA LEU A 38 8.53 -18.25 -3.09
C LEU A 38 7.91 -17.23 -2.10
N VAL A 39 6.84 -16.56 -2.52
CA VAL A 39 5.99 -15.83 -1.56
C VAL A 39 5.39 -16.90 -0.64
N LYS A 40 5.86 -17.02 0.58
CA LYS A 40 5.15 -17.79 1.60
C LYS A 40 3.73 -17.24 1.62
N LYS A 41 2.74 -18.10 1.43
CA LYS A 41 1.32 -17.77 1.35
C LYS A 41 0.80 -16.97 2.56
N ASP A 42 1.61 -16.85 3.60
CA ASP A 42 1.29 -16.28 4.90
C ASP A 42 1.88 -14.87 5.14
N ASN A 43 2.78 -14.37 4.27
CA ASN A 43 3.31 -13.01 4.43
C ASN A 43 2.19 -11.97 4.30
N LEU A 44 2.27 -10.95 5.14
CA LEU A 44 1.36 -9.81 5.11
C LEU A 44 1.81 -8.83 4.02
N ARG A 45 0.95 -8.57 3.03
CA ARG A 45 1.21 -7.59 1.96
C ARG A 45 0.57 -6.26 2.31
N VAL A 46 1.41 -5.28 2.61
CA VAL A 46 1.00 -3.92 2.99
C VAL A 46 1.33 -2.97 1.84
N LEU A 47 0.35 -2.17 1.42
CA LEU A 47 0.51 -1.17 0.38
C LEU A 47 0.20 0.22 0.95
N THR A 48 1.01 1.23 0.65
CA THR A 48 0.69 2.65 0.89
C THR A 48 0.57 3.39 -0.43
N CYS A 49 -0.50 4.18 -0.56
CA CYS A 49 -0.89 4.83 -1.80
C CYS A 49 -1.36 6.28 -1.56
N ASN A 50 -0.50 7.26 -1.80
CA ASN A 50 -1.00 8.59 -2.07
C ASN A 50 -1.59 8.59 -3.48
N ILE A 51 -2.93 8.72 -3.59
CA ILE A 51 -3.63 8.62 -4.88
C ILE A 51 -3.88 9.96 -5.56
N ARG A 52 -3.32 11.04 -5.04
CA ARG A 52 -3.55 12.41 -5.46
C ARG A 52 -5.02 12.83 -5.32
N VAL A 53 -5.27 13.84 -4.58
CA VAL A 53 -6.59 14.47 -4.41
C VAL A 53 -7.18 14.85 -5.77
N ASP A 54 -8.52 14.75 -5.90
CA ASP A 54 -9.23 15.08 -7.13
C ASP A 54 -9.35 16.61 -7.27
N LEU A 55 -8.50 17.20 -8.11
CA LEU A 55 -8.43 18.63 -8.36
C LEU A 55 -8.88 18.97 -9.79
N GLU A 56 -9.64 20.05 -9.94
CA GLU A 56 -10.06 20.57 -11.24
C GLU A 56 -8.89 20.95 -12.15
N GLU A 57 -7.82 21.48 -11.56
CA GLU A 57 -6.59 21.83 -12.29
C GLU A 57 -5.86 20.62 -12.87
N ASP A 58 -5.95 19.46 -12.25
CA ASP A 58 -5.42 18.20 -12.77
C ASP A 58 -6.36 17.65 -13.86
N ALA A 59 -7.65 17.76 -13.67
CA ALA A 59 -8.65 17.37 -14.67
C ALA A 59 -8.51 18.17 -15.97
N ALA A 60 -8.24 19.46 -15.88
CA ALA A 60 -7.99 20.32 -17.04
C ALA A 60 -6.75 19.90 -17.86
N LYS A 61 -5.80 19.19 -17.24
CA LYS A 61 -4.60 18.62 -17.88
C LYS A 61 -4.79 17.16 -18.33
N GLY A 62 -5.98 16.57 -18.18
CA GLY A 62 -6.24 15.16 -18.45
C GLY A 62 -5.71 14.21 -17.39
N LEU A 63 -5.39 14.73 -16.18
CA LEU A 63 -4.78 14.00 -15.05
C LEU A 63 -5.73 13.90 -13.85
N GLY A 64 -6.99 14.29 -13.99
CA GLY A 64 -8.00 14.22 -12.93
C GLY A 64 -8.34 12.78 -12.55
N TRP A 65 -9.03 12.64 -11.43
CA TRP A 65 -9.41 11.33 -10.92
C TRP A 65 -10.19 10.48 -11.92
N GLN A 66 -11.13 11.08 -12.67
CA GLN A 66 -11.93 10.33 -13.64
C GLN A 66 -11.08 9.71 -14.75
N GLN A 67 -10.01 10.39 -15.18
CA GLN A 67 -9.10 9.91 -16.23
C GLN A 67 -8.17 8.80 -15.74
N ARG A 68 -7.71 8.86 -14.49
CA ARG A 68 -6.70 7.93 -13.92
C ARG A 68 -7.28 6.86 -13.00
N ARG A 69 -8.57 6.96 -12.61
CA ARG A 69 -9.23 6.01 -11.69
C ARG A 69 -9.04 4.55 -12.08
N ALA A 70 -9.29 4.22 -13.36
CA ALA A 70 -9.17 2.84 -13.84
C ALA A 70 -7.73 2.32 -13.71
N ALA A 71 -6.74 3.12 -14.10
CA ALA A 71 -5.32 2.77 -13.97
C ALA A 71 -4.92 2.62 -12.49
N CYS A 72 -5.38 3.52 -11.63
CA CYS A 72 -5.11 3.47 -10.19
C CYS A 72 -5.62 2.15 -9.58
N LEU A 73 -6.87 1.81 -9.82
CA LEU A 73 -7.47 0.59 -9.28
C LEU A 73 -6.82 -0.68 -9.87
N GLU A 74 -6.48 -0.67 -11.16
CA GLU A 74 -5.81 -1.80 -11.81
C GLU A 74 -4.41 -2.04 -11.23
N VAL A 75 -3.60 -0.99 -11.08
CA VAL A 75 -2.26 -1.08 -10.49
C VAL A 75 -2.34 -1.61 -9.05
N ILE A 76 -3.26 -1.09 -8.23
CA ILE A 76 -3.47 -1.57 -6.86
C ILE A 76 -3.83 -3.06 -6.84
N LYS A 77 -4.80 -3.48 -7.66
CA LYS A 77 -5.26 -4.88 -7.72
C LYS A 77 -4.15 -5.84 -8.17
N ARG A 78 -3.29 -5.43 -9.11
CA ARG A 78 -2.11 -6.23 -9.53
C ARG A 78 -1.19 -6.55 -8.35
N GLN A 79 -1.06 -5.65 -7.38
CA GLN A 79 -0.22 -5.86 -6.20
C GLN A 79 -0.82 -6.85 -5.20
N ARG A 80 -2.09 -7.21 -5.31
CA ARG A 80 -2.80 -8.14 -4.40
C ARG A 80 -2.51 -7.85 -2.92
N PRO A 81 -2.66 -6.61 -2.45
CA PRO A 81 -2.37 -6.25 -1.08
C PRO A 81 -3.37 -6.89 -0.12
N ASP A 82 -2.96 -7.22 1.10
CA ASP A 82 -3.87 -7.64 2.16
C ASP A 82 -4.47 -6.44 2.90
N ILE A 83 -3.67 -5.37 3.01
CA ILE A 83 -4.07 -4.12 3.65
C ILE A 83 -3.45 -2.93 2.91
N ILE A 84 -4.20 -1.84 2.80
CA ILE A 84 -3.84 -0.65 2.04
C ILE A 84 -4.08 0.58 2.91
N GLY A 85 -3.05 1.41 3.09
CA GLY A 85 -3.19 2.77 3.58
C GLY A 85 -3.23 3.76 2.42
N PHE A 86 -4.30 4.54 2.32
CA PHE A 86 -4.45 5.55 1.29
C PHE A 86 -4.20 6.96 1.84
N GLN A 87 -3.73 7.87 1.01
CA GLN A 87 -3.64 9.29 1.32
C GLN A 87 -4.27 10.12 0.20
N GLU A 88 -4.68 11.33 0.52
CA GLU A 88 -5.32 12.30 -0.39
C GLU A 88 -6.65 11.85 -0.99
N VAL A 89 -7.47 11.17 -0.23
CA VAL A 89 -8.75 10.62 -0.70
C VAL A 89 -9.90 11.54 -0.37
N LEU A 90 -10.57 12.10 -1.37
CA LEU A 90 -11.86 12.78 -1.20
C LEU A 90 -13.02 11.79 -1.16
N TYR A 91 -14.19 12.26 -0.79
CA TYR A 91 -15.39 11.42 -0.65
C TYR A 91 -15.72 10.63 -1.92
N ASN A 92 -15.73 11.30 -3.08
CA ASN A 92 -16.00 10.66 -4.38
C ASN A 92 -14.97 9.59 -4.75
N GLN A 93 -13.69 9.82 -4.41
CA GLN A 93 -12.62 8.83 -4.60
C GLN A 93 -12.80 7.65 -3.64
N PHE A 94 -13.15 7.90 -2.38
CA PHE A 94 -13.41 6.85 -1.39
C PHE A 94 -14.55 5.92 -1.81
N ILE A 95 -15.68 6.46 -2.26
CA ILE A 95 -16.80 5.65 -2.75
C ILE A 95 -16.39 4.82 -3.96
N ALA A 96 -15.70 5.42 -4.94
CA ALA A 96 -15.24 4.70 -6.13
C ALA A 96 -14.27 3.55 -5.80
N ILE A 97 -13.36 3.75 -4.83
CA ILE A 97 -12.44 2.70 -4.36
C ILE A 97 -13.21 1.58 -3.66
N LYS A 98 -14.09 1.93 -2.73
CA LYS A 98 -14.90 0.97 -1.97
C LYS A 98 -15.75 0.09 -2.90
N ASP A 99 -16.40 0.70 -3.88
CA ASP A 99 -17.26 -0.02 -4.83
C ASP A 99 -16.46 -0.95 -5.76
N ALA A 100 -15.23 -0.54 -6.10
CA ALA A 100 -14.35 -1.34 -6.95
C ALA A 100 -13.65 -2.49 -6.21
N MET A 101 -13.65 -2.50 -4.87
CA MET A 101 -12.93 -3.46 -4.03
C MET A 101 -13.84 -4.06 -2.93
N PRO A 102 -14.93 -4.72 -3.29
CA PRO A 102 -15.94 -5.19 -2.33
C PRO A 102 -15.44 -6.29 -1.39
N GLU A 103 -14.34 -6.96 -1.73
CA GLU A 103 -13.67 -7.95 -0.89
C GLU A 103 -12.88 -7.35 0.29
N TYR A 104 -12.70 -6.02 0.29
CA TYR A 104 -12.08 -5.29 1.40
C TYR A 104 -13.14 -4.64 2.29
N LEU A 105 -12.84 -4.57 3.59
CA LEU A 105 -13.51 -3.61 4.47
C LEU A 105 -12.81 -2.26 4.32
N ALA A 106 -13.57 -1.22 3.99
CA ALA A 106 -13.06 0.13 3.82
C ALA A 106 -13.47 0.99 5.01
N LEU A 107 -12.49 1.54 5.73
CA LEU A 107 -12.68 2.45 6.84
C LEU A 107 -12.08 3.81 6.48
N GLY A 108 -12.94 4.79 6.24
CA GLY A 108 -12.56 6.19 6.08
C GLY A 108 -13.06 6.95 7.28
N PHE A 109 -12.16 7.24 8.21
CA PHE A 109 -12.49 7.98 9.41
C PHE A 109 -12.41 9.48 9.12
N ASP A 110 -13.47 10.16 9.42
CA ASP A 110 -13.63 11.57 9.15
C ASP A 110 -14.01 12.32 10.42
N GLY A 111 -13.67 13.60 10.47
CA GLY A 111 -14.26 14.52 11.43
C GLY A 111 -15.54 15.14 10.87
N PRO A 112 -16.29 15.89 11.67
CA PRO A 112 -17.55 16.51 11.24
C PRO A 112 -17.43 17.36 9.98
N GLU A 113 -16.31 18.03 9.77
CA GLU A 113 -16.06 18.85 8.57
C GLU A 113 -15.94 18.00 7.31
N MET A 114 -15.30 16.84 7.40
CA MET A 114 -15.13 15.92 6.27
C MET A 114 -16.42 15.19 5.92
N ASP A 115 -17.25 14.91 6.91
CA ASP A 115 -18.56 14.26 6.71
C ASP A 115 -19.59 15.23 6.14
N ALA A 116 -19.51 16.51 6.51
CA ALA A 116 -20.42 17.55 6.06
C ALA A 116 -20.22 17.90 4.58
N ILE A 117 -18.97 17.84 4.05
CA ILE A 117 -18.62 18.24 2.69
C ILE A 117 -18.30 17.00 1.86
N LYS A 118 -19.20 16.63 0.97
CA LYS A 118 -19.11 15.38 0.16
C LYS A 118 -18.60 15.60 -1.26
N THR A 119 -18.50 16.84 -1.71
CA THR A 119 -18.11 17.21 -3.07
C THR A 119 -17.04 18.28 -3.07
N GLY A 120 -16.19 18.27 -4.10
CA GLY A 120 -15.11 19.24 -4.26
C GLY A 120 -13.99 19.09 -3.24
N TYR A 121 -12.95 19.90 -3.43
CA TYR A 121 -11.80 19.99 -2.53
C TYR A 121 -12.02 21.07 -1.48
N HIS A 122 -11.95 20.71 -0.21
CA HIS A 122 -12.16 21.60 0.92
C HIS A 122 -10.98 21.64 1.91
N GLY A 123 -9.82 21.16 1.50
CA GLY A 123 -8.57 21.25 2.26
C GLY A 123 -8.29 20.12 3.23
N ILE A 124 -9.22 19.20 3.41
CA ILE A 124 -9.07 18.03 4.28
C ILE A 124 -9.28 16.77 3.45
N ALA A 125 -8.21 16.04 3.20
CA ALA A 125 -8.26 14.76 2.51
C ALA A 125 -8.15 13.60 3.51
N LYS A 126 -8.94 12.54 3.24
CA LYS A 126 -8.99 11.34 4.07
C LYS A 126 -7.73 10.50 3.95
N ASN A 127 -7.45 9.73 5.00
CA ASN A 127 -6.43 8.68 5.01
C ASN A 127 -7.07 7.32 5.29
N PRO A 128 -7.97 6.80 4.42
CA PRO A 128 -8.67 5.56 4.68
C PRO A 128 -7.74 4.35 4.66
N ILE A 129 -8.19 3.29 5.36
CA ILE A 129 -7.54 1.99 5.37
C ILE A 129 -8.52 0.98 4.77
N LEU A 130 -8.03 0.19 3.82
CA LEU A 130 -8.74 -0.96 3.29
C LEU A 130 -8.02 -2.25 3.69
N PHE A 131 -8.74 -3.26 4.14
CA PHE A 131 -8.16 -4.56 4.47
C PHE A 131 -9.05 -5.74 4.08
N SER A 132 -8.44 -6.86 3.76
CA SER A 132 -9.11 -8.08 3.30
C SER A 132 -10.09 -8.62 4.35
N LYS A 133 -11.38 -8.68 4.03
CA LYS A 133 -12.42 -9.30 4.88
C LYS A 133 -12.14 -10.78 5.14
N LYS A 134 -11.51 -11.47 4.18
CA LYS A 134 -11.19 -12.89 4.29
C LYS A 134 -10.07 -13.13 5.30
N ARG A 135 -9.02 -12.29 5.28
CA ARG A 135 -7.82 -12.49 6.08
C ARG A 135 -7.97 -11.97 7.50
N PHE A 136 -8.63 -10.83 7.68
CA PHE A 136 -8.62 -10.14 8.96
C PHE A 136 -9.98 -10.13 9.66
N GLU A 137 -9.90 -10.04 11.00
CA GLU A 137 -10.96 -9.67 11.88
C GLU A 137 -10.65 -8.30 12.50
N LEU A 138 -11.60 -7.38 12.44
CA LEU A 138 -11.45 -6.05 13.02
C LEU A 138 -11.71 -6.12 14.52
N LEU A 139 -10.70 -5.74 15.31
CA LEU A 139 -10.78 -5.68 16.76
C LEU A 139 -11.12 -4.28 17.27
N ALA A 140 -10.46 -3.27 16.69
CA ALA A 140 -10.70 -1.87 16.99
C ALA A 140 -10.23 -0.98 15.83
N ALA A 141 -10.77 0.24 15.78
CA ALA A 141 -10.38 1.25 14.81
C ALA A 141 -10.61 2.65 15.37
N GLY A 142 -9.92 3.63 14.82
CA GLY A 142 -10.10 5.01 15.22
C GLY A 142 -9.36 6.00 14.34
N THR A 143 -9.59 7.27 14.65
CA THR A 143 -8.89 8.40 14.07
C THR A 143 -8.54 9.39 15.15
N TYR A 144 -7.40 10.04 15.00
CA TYR A 144 -7.02 11.21 15.79
C TYR A 144 -6.37 12.26 14.88
N TRP A 145 -6.52 13.51 15.28
CA TRP A 145 -5.98 14.62 14.53
C TRP A 145 -4.55 14.93 14.99
N LEU A 146 -3.71 15.29 14.02
CA LEU A 146 -2.30 15.59 14.24
C LEU A 146 -2.15 17.05 14.65
N SER A 147 -2.62 17.35 15.87
CA SER A 147 -2.70 18.67 16.46
C SER A 147 -2.53 18.62 17.99
N GLU A 148 -2.55 19.75 18.66
CA GLU A 148 -2.57 19.85 20.13
C GLU A 148 -3.88 19.32 20.75
N THR A 149 -4.91 19.17 19.93
CA THR A 149 -6.23 18.65 20.34
C THR A 149 -6.63 17.45 19.48
N PRO A 150 -5.99 16.26 19.65
CA PRO A 150 -6.16 15.12 18.77
C PRO A 150 -7.58 14.58 18.66
N LEU A 151 -8.43 14.82 19.64
CA LEU A 151 -9.82 14.36 19.65
C LEU A 151 -10.80 15.38 19.05
N MET A 152 -10.32 16.57 18.66
CA MET A 152 -11.15 17.58 18.02
C MET A 152 -11.06 17.46 16.48
N GLY A 153 -12.16 17.07 15.86
CA GLY A 153 -12.25 16.91 14.40
C GLY A 153 -11.87 18.18 13.65
N GLY A 154 -11.00 18.05 12.63
CA GLY A 154 -10.54 19.18 11.82
C GLY A 154 -9.55 20.12 12.49
N SER A 155 -9.05 19.81 13.68
CA SER A 155 -8.13 20.69 14.42
C SER A 155 -6.79 20.87 13.71
N VAL A 156 -6.24 22.08 13.79
CA VAL A 156 -4.98 22.50 13.15
C VAL A 156 -4.10 23.15 14.22
N SER A 157 -2.83 22.79 14.26
CA SER A 157 -1.84 23.37 15.19
C SER A 157 -0.49 23.60 14.50
N TRP A 158 0.40 24.30 15.18
CA TRP A 158 1.81 24.52 14.78
C TRP A 158 2.00 25.12 13.37
N GLY A 159 1.02 25.89 12.88
CA GLY A 159 1.09 26.47 11.54
C GLY A 159 1.00 25.44 10.41
N SER A 160 0.43 24.26 10.67
CA SER A 160 0.12 23.30 9.61
C SER A 160 -0.77 23.92 8.55
N ALA A 161 -0.44 23.72 7.29
CA ALA A 161 -1.19 24.28 6.16
C ALA A 161 -2.60 23.69 6.05
N ARG A 162 -2.82 22.50 6.61
CA ARG A 162 -4.09 21.77 6.55
C ARG A 162 -4.31 20.97 7.83
N ALA A 163 -5.55 20.65 8.13
CA ALA A 163 -5.87 19.66 9.14
C ALA A 163 -5.35 18.28 8.67
N ARG A 164 -4.56 17.63 9.52
CA ARG A 164 -3.98 16.33 9.27
C ARG A 164 -4.47 15.34 10.32
N ASN A 165 -4.67 14.10 9.91
CA ASN A 165 -5.12 13.04 10.80
C ASN A 165 -4.33 11.75 10.57
N ALA A 166 -4.40 10.86 11.54
CA ALA A 166 -3.97 9.48 11.42
C ALA A 166 -5.19 8.57 11.67
N CYS A 167 -5.41 7.64 10.73
CA CYS A 167 -6.39 6.57 10.89
C CYS A 167 -5.66 5.31 11.32
N TRP A 168 -6.28 4.48 12.16
CA TRP A 168 -5.68 3.24 12.60
C TRP A 168 -6.71 2.12 12.72
N VAL A 169 -6.21 0.90 12.56
CA VAL A 169 -6.96 -0.34 12.79
C VAL A 169 -6.12 -1.29 13.64
N ARG A 170 -6.77 -2.02 14.55
CA ARG A 170 -6.22 -3.19 15.23
C ARG A 170 -6.92 -4.42 14.67
N LEU A 171 -6.15 -5.36 14.15
CA LEU A 171 -6.62 -6.50 13.40
C LEU A 171 -6.09 -7.80 14.00
N TYR A 172 -6.91 -8.85 13.95
CA TYR A 172 -6.45 -10.23 14.13
C TYR A 172 -6.25 -10.87 12.74
N ASP A 173 -5.04 -11.31 12.45
CA ASP A 173 -4.71 -12.01 11.20
C ASP A 173 -5.01 -13.52 11.36
N ARG A 174 -6.01 -13.99 10.62
CA ARG A 174 -6.42 -15.40 10.65
C ARG A 174 -5.37 -16.36 10.09
N TYR A 175 -4.36 -15.86 9.36
CA TYR A 175 -3.28 -16.69 8.79
C TYR A 175 -2.14 -16.85 9.80
N SER A 176 -1.56 -15.76 10.27
CA SER A 176 -0.48 -15.79 11.26
C SER A 176 -0.95 -16.08 12.70
N LYS A 177 -2.25 -15.96 12.97
CA LYS A 177 -2.88 -16.08 14.31
C LYS A 177 -2.37 -15.02 15.29
N LYS A 178 -1.97 -13.86 14.77
CA LYS A 178 -1.44 -12.76 15.55
C LYS A 178 -2.31 -11.52 15.44
N GLU A 179 -2.29 -10.71 16.48
CA GLU A 179 -2.83 -9.37 16.46
C GLU A 179 -1.75 -8.38 16.05
N PHE A 180 -2.14 -7.37 15.32
CA PHE A 180 -1.28 -6.23 15.00
C PHE A 180 -2.10 -4.97 14.82
N ARG A 181 -1.43 -3.83 14.83
CA ARG A 181 -2.00 -2.53 14.53
C ARG A 181 -1.38 -1.95 13.27
N LEU A 182 -2.19 -1.32 12.43
CA LEU A 182 -1.71 -0.46 11.37
C LEU A 182 -2.22 0.95 11.59
N VAL A 183 -1.32 1.94 11.52
CA VAL A 183 -1.64 3.36 11.48
C VAL A 183 -1.27 3.94 10.12
N ASN A 184 -2.17 4.72 9.52
CA ASN A 184 -1.98 5.37 8.24
C ASN A 184 -2.14 6.88 8.39
N LEU A 185 -1.20 7.64 7.86
CA LEU A 185 -1.10 9.08 8.08
C LEU A 185 -0.70 9.86 6.83
N HIS A 186 -0.87 11.18 6.89
CA HIS A 186 -0.31 12.12 5.93
C HIS A 186 0.10 13.39 6.67
N LEU A 187 1.42 13.64 6.77
CA LEU A 187 1.95 14.81 7.49
C LEU A 187 1.77 16.09 6.67
N ASP A 188 1.97 17.23 7.31
CA ASP A 188 1.92 18.52 6.61
C ASP A 188 2.96 18.59 5.48
N HIS A 189 2.63 19.31 4.41
CA HIS A 189 3.52 19.43 3.26
C HIS A 189 4.39 20.70 3.27
N VAL A 190 4.04 21.70 4.10
CA VAL A 190 4.69 23.01 4.10
C VAL A 190 5.58 23.19 5.33
N ASN A 191 5.02 23.13 6.53
CA ASN A 191 5.67 23.56 7.75
C ASN A 191 6.51 22.42 8.38
N ALA A 192 7.82 22.67 8.52
CA ALA A 192 8.75 21.69 9.09
C ALA A 192 8.49 21.41 10.58
N GLU A 193 8.15 22.45 11.37
CA GLU A 193 7.82 22.27 12.78
C GLU A 193 6.53 21.48 12.96
N ALA A 194 5.51 21.79 12.15
CA ALA A 194 4.27 21.01 12.16
C ALA A 194 4.52 19.52 11.91
N LYS A 195 5.37 19.15 10.93
CA LYS A 195 5.72 17.74 10.65
C LYS A 195 6.36 17.06 11.87
N LEU A 196 7.29 17.75 12.55
CA LEU A 196 7.95 17.23 13.76
C LEU A 196 6.96 17.00 14.91
N LYS A 197 6.06 17.93 15.12
CA LYS A 197 5.02 17.82 16.16
C LYS A 197 3.97 16.78 15.81
N GLN A 198 3.56 16.73 14.55
CA GLN A 198 2.59 15.74 14.05
C GLN A 198 3.09 14.32 14.20
N ILE A 199 4.35 14.05 13.83
CA ILE A 199 4.89 12.70 14.02
C ILE A 199 5.05 12.36 15.51
N ALA A 200 5.36 13.32 16.37
CA ALA A 200 5.43 13.10 17.81
C ALA A 200 4.09 12.61 18.37
N VAL A 201 2.96 13.21 17.96
CA VAL A 201 1.62 12.73 18.36
C VAL A 201 1.42 11.25 17.97
N VAL A 202 1.85 10.86 16.77
CA VAL A 202 1.73 9.46 16.32
C VAL A 202 2.63 8.52 17.12
N LEU A 203 3.85 8.95 17.43
CA LEU A 203 4.80 8.13 18.18
C LEU A 203 4.35 7.97 19.64
N ASP A 204 3.85 9.03 20.27
CA ASP A 204 3.33 9.02 21.64
C ASP A 204 2.11 8.11 21.77
N GLU A 205 1.19 8.18 20.81
CA GLU A 205 0.03 7.28 20.77
C GLU A 205 0.45 5.83 20.54
N SER A 206 1.40 5.59 19.65
CA SER A 206 1.93 4.25 19.37
C SER A 206 2.74 3.66 20.53
N ALA A 207 3.34 4.49 21.39
CA ALA A 207 4.07 4.07 22.56
C ALA A 207 3.18 3.53 23.71
N GLN A 208 1.85 3.70 23.60
CA GLN A 208 0.91 3.14 24.58
C GLN A 208 0.71 1.62 24.43
N TYR A 209 1.18 1.04 23.33
CA TYR A 209 1.14 -0.40 23.13
C TYR A 209 2.36 -1.07 23.78
N ALA A 210 2.13 -2.28 24.33
CA ALA A 210 3.17 -3.03 25.01
C ALA A 210 4.39 -3.32 24.12
N ASP A 211 5.56 -3.41 24.72
CA ASP A 211 6.77 -3.83 24.02
C ASP A 211 6.56 -5.20 23.37
N GLY A 212 7.00 -5.32 22.11
CA GLY A 212 6.81 -6.53 21.32
C GLY A 212 5.43 -6.65 20.65
N PHE A 213 4.49 -5.71 20.86
CA PHE A 213 3.27 -5.68 20.08
C PHE A 213 3.57 -5.24 18.64
N VAL A 214 3.07 -6.00 17.67
CA VAL A 214 3.32 -5.72 16.25
C VAL A 214 2.58 -4.47 15.80
N GLN A 215 3.31 -3.51 15.27
CA GLN A 215 2.75 -2.31 14.69
C GLN A 215 3.32 -2.05 13.29
N VAL A 216 2.48 -1.57 12.39
CA VAL A 216 2.84 -1.11 11.04
C VAL A 216 2.39 0.34 10.91
N MET A 217 3.22 1.18 10.32
CA MET A 217 2.88 2.58 10.03
C MET A 217 3.10 2.85 8.55
N THR A 218 2.09 3.41 7.89
CA THR A 218 2.08 3.73 6.46
C THR A 218 1.76 5.20 6.27
N GLY A 219 2.23 5.80 5.20
CA GLY A 219 1.80 7.16 4.88
C GLY A 219 2.73 7.93 3.97
N ASP A 220 2.26 9.12 3.63
CA ASP A 220 3.03 10.20 3.04
C ASP A 220 3.53 11.12 4.16
N PHE A 221 4.84 11.13 4.39
CA PHE A 221 5.46 11.90 5.46
C PHE A 221 5.88 13.29 5.00
N ASN A 222 5.82 13.58 3.70
CA ASN A 222 6.28 14.84 3.12
C ASN A 222 7.70 15.24 3.50
N VAL A 223 8.55 14.26 3.81
CA VAL A 223 9.99 14.40 4.13
C VAL A 223 10.79 13.22 3.60
N GLY A 224 12.08 13.43 3.35
CA GLY A 224 12.99 12.36 2.94
C GLY A 224 13.53 11.53 4.12
N PRO A 225 14.26 10.44 3.83
CA PRO A 225 14.84 9.55 4.83
C PRO A 225 16.00 10.18 5.63
N ASP A 226 16.52 11.30 5.17
CA ASP A 226 17.56 12.10 5.84
C ASP A 226 17.00 13.14 6.83
N SER A 227 15.68 13.23 6.97
CA SER A 227 15.01 14.22 7.80
C SER A 227 14.99 13.87 9.29
N GLN A 228 14.88 14.91 10.14
CA GLN A 228 14.69 14.73 11.57
C GLN A 228 13.41 13.95 11.91
N VAL A 229 12.35 14.10 11.12
CA VAL A 229 11.09 13.33 11.27
C VAL A 229 11.37 11.83 11.13
N HIS A 230 12.09 11.41 10.07
CA HIS A 230 12.44 10.02 9.85
C HIS A 230 13.35 9.49 10.98
N GLN A 231 14.35 10.27 11.40
CA GLN A 231 15.23 9.91 12.51
C GLN A 231 14.47 9.72 13.83
N ASN A 232 13.49 10.58 14.11
CA ASN A 232 12.64 10.45 15.29
C ASN A 232 11.83 9.15 15.27
N VAL A 233 11.32 8.75 14.09
CA VAL A 233 10.62 7.47 13.92
C VAL A 233 11.56 6.29 14.23
N LEU A 234 12.77 6.30 13.68
CA LEU A 234 13.76 5.24 13.94
C LEU A 234 14.17 5.20 15.42
N SER A 235 14.40 6.36 16.05
CA SER A 235 14.76 6.48 17.46
C SER A 235 13.66 5.98 18.41
N ALA A 236 12.40 6.01 17.97
CA ALA A 236 11.26 5.43 18.68
C ALA A 236 11.11 3.91 18.50
N GLY A 237 12.12 3.26 17.90
CA GLY A 237 12.19 1.80 17.73
C GLY A 237 11.44 1.27 16.50
N TRP A 238 11.05 2.14 15.57
CA TRP A 238 10.51 1.73 14.27
C TRP A 238 11.63 1.46 13.28
N LYS A 239 11.35 0.62 12.28
CA LYS A 239 12.25 0.24 11.21
C LYS A 239 11.63 0.58 9.87
N ASP A 240 12.36 1.28 8.99
CA ASP A 240 11.96 1.52 7.61
C ASP A 240 12.17 0.24 6.79
N THR A 241 11.09 -0.36 6.31
CA THR A 241 11.12 -1.62 5.57
C THR A 241 11.98 -1.56 4.32
N PHE A 242 12.02 -0.40 3.65
CA PHE A 242 12.82 -0.22 2.44
C PHE A 242 14.30 -0.12 2.75
N ILE A 243 14.66 0.67 3.75
CA ILE A 243 16.07 0.84 4.16
C ILE A 243 16.63 -0.46 4.78
N GLU A 244 15.83 -1.22 5.53
CA GLU A 244 16.26 -2.52 6.07
C GLU A 244 16.69 -3.50 4.98
N LEU A 245 16.02 -3.48 3.84
CA LEU A 245 16.29 -4.42 2.75
C LEU A 245 17.28 -3.92 1.72
N HIS A 246 17.28 -2.61 1.44
CA HIS A 246 18.05 -2.03 0.34
C HIS A 246 19.19 -1.11 0.80
N GLY A 247 19.24 -0.79 2.10
CA GLY A 247 20.20 0.20 2.62
C GLY A 247 19.82 1.64 2.26
N THR A 248 20.75 2.56 2.51
CA THR A 248 20.50 4.01 2.38
C THR A 248 21.06 4.65 1.11
N LYS A 249 21.79 3.90 0.28
CA LYS A 249 22.56 4.50 -0.83
C LYS A 249 21.73 4.96 -2.01
N ASP A 250 20.66 4.26 -2.34
CA ASP A 250 19.75 4.62 -3.43
C ASP A 250 18.34 4.24 -3.02
N VAL A 251 17.71 5.13 -2.29
CA VAL A 251 16.36 4.88 -1.79
C VAL A 251 15.28 5.12 -2.85
N GLY A 252 15.64 5.59 -4.04
CA GLY A 252 14.69 5.98 -5.08
C GLY A 252 13.79 7.15 -4.66
N GLY A 253 12.90 7.55 -5.56
CA GLY A 253 11.89 8.57 -5.30
C GLY A 253 10.49 7.98 -5.39
N THR A 254 9.59 8.47 -4.55
CA THR A 254 8.15 8.12 -4.65
C THR A 254 7.33 9.20 -5.33
N THR A 255 7.86 10.41 -5.52
CA THR A 255 7.18 11.50 -6.25
C THR A 255 7.69 11.62 -7.68
N HIS A 256 6.79 11.77 -8.65
CA HIS A 256 7.16 11.89 -10.06
C HIS A 256 6.22 12.82 -10.88
N GLY A 257 5.28 13.51 -10.24
CA GLY A 257 4.44 14.53 -10.89
C GLY A 257 3.70 14.03 -12.13
N PHE A 258 3.18 12.81 -12.13
CA PHE A 258 2.55 12.10 -13.25
C PHE A 258 3.46 11.80 -14.46
N LYS A 259 4.76 12.06 -14.37
CA LYS A 259 5.71 11.93 -15.48
C LYS A 259 6.53 10.63 -15.45
N GLY A 260 6.41 9.87 -14.37
CA GLY A 260 7.18 8.65 -14.20
C GLY A 260 8.68 8.89 -14.29
N GLU A 261 9.39 8.06 -15.04
CA GLU A 261 10.85 8.17 -15.23
C GLU A 261 11.27 9.41 -16.04
N GLN A 262 10.34 10.05 -16.74
CA GLN A 262 10.56 11.31 -17.46
C GLN A 262 10.50 12.56 -16.56
N TYR A 263 10.38 12.36 -15.23
CA TYR A 263 10.37 13.46 -14.29
C TYR A 263 11.73 14.13 -14.21
N GLU A 264 11.85 15.33 -14.77
CA GLU A 264 13.11 16.07 -14.92
C GLU A 264 13.68 16.58 -13.59
N LYS A 265 12.81 16.79 -12.59
CA LYS A 265 13.22 17.31 -11.27
C LYS A 265 13.67 16.17 -10.35
N LYS A 266 14.70 15.42 -10.76
CA LYS A 266 15.24 14.29 -10.00
C LYS A 266 15.72 14.67 -8.59
N ASP A 267 16.16 15.91 -8.40
CA ASP A 267 16.48 16.49 -7.10
C ASP A 267 15.27 16.63 -6.16
N ARG A 268 14.04 16.65 -6.71
CA ARG A 268 12.78 16.69 -5.99
C ARG A 268 12.06 15.35 -5.96
N ALA A 269 12.51 14.37 -6.73
CA ALA A 269 12.00 13.00 -6.68
C ALA A 269 12.47 12.32 -5.40
N LYS A 270 11.95 12.76 -4.25
CA LYS A 270 12.30 12.21 -2.94
C LYS A 270 11.39 11.03 -2.59
N LYS A 271 11.96 10.04 -1.89
CA LYS A 271 11.15 9.03 -1.20
C LYS A 271 10.52 9.70 0.01
N ILE A 272 9.23 9.94 -0.02
CA ILE A 272 8.47 10.58 1.04
C ILE A 272 7.33 9.71 1.56
N ASP A 273 7.06 8.61 0.86
CA ASP A 273 6.11 7.58 1.27
C ASP A 273 6.88 6.44 1.96
N PHE A 274 6.37 5.98 3.10
CA PHE A 274 7.05 4.99 3.92
C PHE A 274 6.11 3.90 4.42
N ILE A 275 6.70 2.72 4.66
CA ILE A 275 6.13 1.65 5.47
C ILE A 275 7.15 1.34 6.57
N PHE A 276 6.79 1.63 7.80
CA PHE A 276 7.59 1.30 8.98
C PHE A 276 6.96 0.14 9.74
N THR A 277 7.79 -0.61 10.43
CA THR A 277 7.38 -1.70 11.33
C THR A 277 7.99 -1.53 12.71
N LYS A 278 7.27 -1.99 13.75
CA LYS A 278 7.75 -2.07 15.13
C LYS A 278 7.30 -3.39 15.75
N GLY A 279 8.13 -3.97 16.63
CA GLY A 279 7.91 -5.29 17.20
C GLY A 279 8.55 -6.41 16.38
N PRO A 280 8.20 -7.69 16.64
CA PRO A 280 8.80 -8.86 16.00
C PRO A 280 8.23 -9.08 14.59
N VAL A 281 8.60 -8.21 13.66
CA VAL A 281 8.20 -8.23 12.24
C VAL A 281 9.44 -8.24 11.38
N VAL A 282 9.46 -9.09 10.37
CA VAL A 282 10.58 -9.21 9.44
C VAL A 282 10.12 -8.82 8.04
N PRO A 283 10.60 -7.71 7.47
CA PRO A 283 10.34 -7.38 6.08
C PRO A 283 11.03 -8.38 5.15
N LYS A 284 10.28 -8.93 4.18
CA LYS A 284 10.76 -9.89 3.17
C LYS A 284 10.90 -9.24 1.80
N ALA A 285 10.08 -8.23 1.52
CA ALA A 285 10.20 -7.39 0.34
C ALA A 285 9.74 -5.96 0.66
N SER A 286 10.33 -4.99 -0.01
CA SER A 286 9.87 -3.60 -0.02
C SER A 286 10.17 -3.01 -1.40
N VAL A 287 9.12 -2.61 -2.13
CA VAL A 287 9.21 -2.29 -3.56
C VAL A 287 8.45 -1.01 -3.88
N ILE A 288 9.11 -0.08 -4.56
CA ILE A 288 8.45 1.10 -5.16
C ILE A 288 7.77 0.64 -6.45
N ILE A 289 6.44 0.75 -6.51
CA ILE A 289 5.60 0.33 -7.62
C ILE A 289 5.54 1.46 -8.65
N LYS A 290 6.25 1.28 -9.76
CA LYS A 290 6.33 2.25 -10.85
C LYS A 290 5.35 1.97 -11.99
N ASP A 291 4.40 1.09 -11.76
CA ASP A 291 3.43 0.65 -12.75
C ASP A 291 2.56 1.79 -13.27
N ASN A 292 2.19 1.66 -14.54
CA ASN A 292 1.18 2.46 -15.19
C ASN A 292 0.30 1.58 -16.08
N VAL A 293 -0.80 2.11 -16.57
CA VAL A 293 -1.68 1.45 -17.53
C VAL A 293 -1.73 2.28 -18.81
N LYS A 294 -1.11 1.78 -19.87
CA LYS A 294 -1.07 2.47 -21.18
C LYS A 294 -0.54 3.91 -21.09
N GLY A 295 0.48 4.12 -20.25
CA GLY A 295 1.10 5.43 -20.01
C GLY A 295 0.36 6.32 -19.00
N ILE A 296 -0.78 5.88 -18.45
CA ILE A 296 -1.52 6.60 -17.42
C ILE A 296 -1.03 6.15 -16.06
N TYR A 297 -0.39 7.04 -15.31
CA TYR A 297 0.02 6.78 -13.94
C TYR A 297 -1.15 6.91 -12.97
N PRO A 298 -1.20 6.06 -11.92
CA PRO A 298 -2.23 6.10 -10.87
C PRO A 298 -2.34 7.44 -10.15
N SER A 299 -1.19 8.07 -9.91
CA SER A 299 -1.01 9.27 -9.10
C SER A 299 0.23 10.02 -9.57
N ASP A 300 0.53 11.16 -8.98
CA ASP A 300 1.82 11.84 -9.06
C ASP A 300 2.85 11.24 -8.09
N HIS A 301 2.42 10.23 -7.28
CA HIS A 301 3.27 9.37 -6.48
C HIS A 301 3.32 7.95 -7.06
N TYR A 302 4.48 7.30 -6.92
CA TYR A 302 4.59 5.84 -6.95
C TYR A 302 4.11 5.27 -5.63
N PHE A 303 3.48 4.09 -5.68
CA PHE A 303 3.06 3.39 -4.47
C PHE A 303 4.23 2.61 -3.86
N LEU A 304 4.16 2.30 -2.57
CA LEU A 304 5.14 1.47 -1.91
C LEU A 304 4.47 0.22 -1.35
N LEU A 305 5.02 -0.96 -1.67
CA LEU A 305 4.57 -2.26 -1.18
C LEU A 305 5.62 -2.83 -0.23
N ALA A 306 5.19 -3.42 0.88
CA ALA A 306 6.03 -4.28 1.71
C ALA A 306 5.38 -5.65 1.92
N GLU A 307 6.19 -6.71 1.92
CA GLU A 307 5.81 -8.04 2.38
C GLU A 307 6.46 -8.28 3.74
N LEU A 308 5.64 -8.62 4.73
CA LEU A 308 6.03 -8.72 6.12
C LEU A 308 5.73 -10.14 6.65
N GLU A 309 6.70 -10.75 7.32
CA GLU A 309 6.48 -11.94 8.15
C GLU A 309 6.19 -11.46 9.58
N LEU A 310 4.97 -11.74 10.05
CA LEU A 310 4.52 -11.40 11.40
C LEU A 310 4.98 -12.44 12.41
#